data_fe8d0d6ec8bff111e15f5f5880b61711
#
_entry.id   fe8d0d6ec8bff111e15f5f5880b61711
#
_cell.length_a   1.000
_cell.length_b   1.000
_cell.length_c   1.000
_cell.angle_alpha   90.00
_cell.angle_beta   90.00
_cell.angle_gamma   90.00
#
_symmetry.space_group_name_H-M   'P 1'
#
loop_
_entity.id
_entity.type
_entity.pdbx_description
1 polymer ?
#
loop_
_entity_poly.entity_id
_entity_poly.type
_entity_poly.pdbx_seq_one_letter_code
_entity_poly.pdbx_strand_id
1 'polypeptide(L)'
;MIVLSAIVSIGASVILAPGAEVSTDLWFGADGRHAIFTTFVNVTISVIGFGTIGMVLGLLLRSPISAISFGVLWLLIVENLLIAVKNSWEKWLPGAQLNAIATGGGPTGRSEGIEFSQALLVGGIYVAIGATVASFLFVRRDVAN
;
A
#
# COMPACT_ATOMS: atom_id res chain seq x y z
N MET A 1 -11.06 -10.27 -0.16
CA MET A 1 -11.29 -9.12 0.75
C MET A 1 -11.29 -7.78 0.00
N ILE A 2 -10.26 -7.44 -0.81
CA ILE A 2 -10.17 -6.16 -1.54
C ILE A 2 -11.39 -5.90 -2.42
N VAL A 3 -11.82 -6.89 -3.22
CA VAL A 3 -13.01 -6.78 -4.09
C VAL A 3 -14.27 -6.49 -3.28
N LEU A 4 -14.46 -7.21 -2.18
CA LEU A 4 -15.63 -7.02 -1.31
C LEU A 4 -15.64 -5.62 -0.69
N SER A 5 -14.49 -5.15 -0.17
CA SER A 5 -14.41 -3.80 0.41
C SER A 5 -14.63 -2.72 -0.64
N ALA A 6 -14.13 -2.90 -1.87
CA ALA A 6 -14.36 -1.98 -2.97
C ALA A 6 -15.86 -1.91 -3.34
N ILE A 7 -16.53 -3.06 -3.45
CA ILE A 7 -17.97 -3.11 -3.75
C ILE A 7 -18.79 -2.42 -2.66
N VAL A 8 -18.48 -2.71 -1.39
CA VAL A 8 -19.17 -2.09 -0.25
C VAL A 8 -18.92 -0.58 -0.21
N SER A 9 -17.68 -0.13 -0.43
CA SER A 9 -17.33 1.28 -0.43
C SER A 9 -18.01 2.05 -1.55
N ILE A 10 -17.97 1.53 -2.79
CA ILE A 10 -18.64 2.15 -3.93
C ILE A 10 -20.16 2.14 -3.72
N GLY A 11 -20.73 1.03 -3.28
CA GLY A 11 -22.16 0.92 -3.00
C GLY A 11 -22.63 1.91 -1.93
N ALA A 12 -21.90 2.02 -0.82
CA ALA A 12 -22.19 2.99 0.23
C ALA A 12 -22.09 4.43 -0.29
N SER A 13 -21.07 4.75 -1.07
CA SER A 13 -20.87 6.07 -1.65
C SER A 13 -22.01 6.46 -2.59
N VAL A 14 -22.46 5.54 -3.46
CA VAL A 14 -23.59 5.78 -4.37
C VAL A 14 -24.90 6.01 -3.62
N ILE A 15 -25.14 5.27 -2.54
CA ILE A 15 -26.36 5.41 -1.72
C ILE A 15 -26.36 6.72 -0.91
N LEU A 16 -25.20 7.14 -0.40
CA LEU A 16 -25.09 8.32 0.47
C LEU A 16 -24.89 9.63 -0.30
N ALA A 17 -24.38 9.60 -1.53
CA ALA A 17 -24.09 10.77 -2.35
C ALA A 17 -25.30 11.71 -2.56
N PRO A 18 -26.51 11.21 -2.89
CA PRO A 18 -27.68 12.08 -3.05
C PRO A 18 -28.04 12.85 -1.79
N GLY A 19 -27.84 12.25 -0.61
CA GLY A 19 -28.08 12.91 0.69
C GLY A 19 -27.05 13.99 1.04
N ALA A 20 -25.88 13.97 0.38
CA ALA A 20 -24.81 14.95 0.55
C ALA A 20 -24.74 15.97 -0.62
N GLU A 21 -25.76 16.03 -1.47
CA GLU A 21 -25.84 16.90 -2.65
C GLU A 21 -24.68 16.72 -3.66
N VAL A 22 -24.05 15.54 -3.66
CA VAL A 22 -22.95 15.18 -4.57
C VAL A 22 -23.52 14.44 -5.78
N SER A 23 -23.31 14.98 -7.00
CA SER A 23 -23.71 14.30 -8.22
C SER A 23 -22.85 13.08 -8.48
N THR A 24 -23.48 11.94 -8.75
CA THR A 24 -22.81 10.68 -9.11
C THR A 24 -22.60 10.50 -10.61
N ASP A 25 -23.11 11.42 -11.44
CA ASP A 25 -23.06 11.32 -12.90
C ASP A 25 -21.62 11.25 -13.43
N LEU A 26 -20.70 11.96 -12.79
CA LEU A 26 -19.27 11.95 -13.14
C LEU A 26 -18.60 10.58 -12.87
N TRP A 27 -19.11 9.80 -11.91
CA TRP A 27 -18.51 8.52 -11.53
C TRP A 27 -18.80 7.42 -12.54
N PHE A 28 -19.98 7.48 -13.20
CA PHE A 28 -20.40 6.49 -14.20
C PHE A 28 -20.03 6.89 -15.64
N GLY A 29 -19.47 8.08 -15.82
CA GLY A 29 -18.86 8.52 -17.08
C GLY A 29 -17.63 7.66 -17.45
N ALA A 30 -17.13 7.84 -18.68
CA ALA A 30 -15.93 7.13 -19.16
C ALA A 30 -14.71 7.40 -18.27
N ASP A 31 -14.52 8.67 -17.89
CA ASP A 31 -13.40 9.11 -17.05
C ASP A 31 -13.50 8.57 -15.61
N GLY A 32 -14.71 8.58 -15.03
CA GLY A 32 -14.96 8.04 -13.70
C GLY A 32 -14.70 6.53 -13.61
N ARG A 33 -15.16 5.77 -14.60
CA ARG A 33 -14.90 4.32 -14.67
C ARG A 33 -13.41 4.01 -14.80
N HIS A 34 -12.70 4.79 -15.63
CA HIS A 34 -11.25 4.66 -15.78
C HIS A 34 -10.53 4.97 -14.44
N ALA A 35 -10.92 6.05 -13.76
CA ALA A 35 -10.35 6.41 -12.46
C ALA A 35 -10.59 5.31 -11.41
N ILE A 36 -11.80 4.76 -11.32
CA ILE A 36 -12.13 3.66 -10.40
C ILE A 36 -11.29 2.43 -10.71
N PHE A 37 -11.16 2.04 -11.97
CA PHE A 37 -10.36 0.89 -12.38
C PHE A 37 -8.87 1.10 -12.05
N THR A 38 -8.31 2.25 -12.38
CA THR A 38 -6.92 2.59 -12.08
C THR A 38 -6.65 2.57 -10.59
N THR A 39 -7.53 3.20 -9.78
CA THR A 39 -7.42 3.18 -8.32
C THR A 39 -7.49 1.75 -7.78
N PHE A 40 -8.38 0.93 -8.28
CA PHE A 40 -8.49 -0.47 -7.88
C PHE A 40 -7.21 -1.25 -8.14
N VAL A 41 -6.61 -1.08 -9.33
CA VAL A 41 -5.33 -1.71 -9.70
C VAL A 41 -4.21 -1.22 -8.77
N ASN A 42 -4.09 0.08 -8.57
CA ASN A 42 -3.07 0.70 -7.73
C ASN A 42 -3.15 0.20 -6.28
N VAL A 43 -4.35 0.20 -5.70
CA VAL A 43 -4.57 -0.32 -4.35
C VAL A 43 -4.24 -1.81 -4.27
N THR A 44 -4.59 -2.59 -5.28
CA THR A 44 -4.28 -4.03 -5.32
C THR A 44 -2.77 -4.27 -5.32
N ILE A 45 -2.00 -3.55 -6.14
CA ILE A 45 -0.54 -3.62 -6.17
C ILE A 45 0.04 -3.25 -4.80
N SER A 46 -0.43 -2.16 -4.21
CA SER A 46 0.01 -1.70 -2.90
C SER A 46 -0.25 -2.74 -1.80
N VAL A 47 -1.45 -3.33 -1.78
CA VAL A 47 -1.80 -4.37 -0.79
C VAL A 47 -0.95 -5.62 -0.94
N ILE A 48 -0.63 -6.04 -2.17
CA ILE A 48 0.31 -7.14 -2.42
C ILE A 48 1.70 -6.79 -1.84
N GLY A 49 2.15 -5.56 -2.05
CA GLY A 49 3.41 -5.07 -1.49
C GLY A 49 3.44 -5.12 0.04
N PHE A 50 2.44 -4.55 0.70
CA PHE A 50 2.33 -4.60 2.16
C PHE A 50 2.19 -6.03 2.68
N GLY A 51 1.43 -6.89 1.97
CA GLY A 51 1.31 -8.31 2.30
C GLY A 51 2.65 -9.05 2.24
N THR A 52 3.47 -8.76 1.24
CA THR A 52 4.83 -9.32 1.10
C THR A 52 5.72 -8.90 2.26
N ILE A 53 5.73 -7.61 2.61
CA ILE A 53 6.47 -7.10 3.78
C ILE A 53 5.99 -7.79 5.07
N GLY A 54 4.68 -7.88 5.25
CA GLY A 54 4.08 -8.55 6.41
C GLY A 54 4.47 -10.04 6.50
N MET A 55 4.51 -10.75 5.37
CA MET A 55 4.96 -12.14 5.30
C MET A 55 6.42 -12.27 5.72
N VAL A 56 7.31 -11.41 5.20
CA VAL A 56 8.73 -11.40 5.58
C VAL A 56 8.89 -11.18 7.08
N LEU A 57 8.19 -10.19 7.63
CA LEU A 57 8.22 -9.91 9.08
C LEU A 57 7.71 -11.10 9.90
N GLY A 58 6.63 -11.74 9.46
CA GLY A 58 6.09 -12.93 10.12
C GLY A 58 7.09 -14.10 10.14
N LEU A 59 7.80 -14.31 9.02
CA LEU A 59 8.84 -15.34 8.92
C LEU A 59 10.07 -15.02 9.77
N LEU A 60 10.48 -13.76 9.85
CA LEU A 60 11.65 -13.33 10.63
C LEU A 60 11.37 -13.38 12.14
N LEU A 61 10.25 -12.83 12.58
CA LEU A 61 9.96 -12.65 14.00
C LEU A 61 9.34 -13.90 14.66
N ARG A 62 9.00 -14.92 13.89
CA ARG A 62 8.41 -16.19 14.36
C ARG A 62 7.14 -16.03 15.22
N SER A 63 6.59 -14.84 15.30
CA SER A 63 5.39 -14.52 16.09
C SER A 63 4.52 -13.57 15.29
N PRO A 64 3.26 -13.92 15.00
CA PRO A 64 2.34 -13.03 14.29
C PRO A 64 2.10 -11.72 15.03
N ILE A 65 2.01 -11.77 16.36
CA ILE A 65 1.78 -10.59 17.19
C ILE A 65 2.97 -9.63 17.08
N SER A 66 4.20 -10.14 17.21
CA SER A 66 5.41 -9.33 17.08
C SER A 66 5.56 -8.75 15.68
N ALA A 67 5.21 -9.51 14.63
CA ALA A 67 5.27 -9.04 13.25
C ALA A 67 4.30 -7.88 12.99
N ILE A 68 3.06 -8.01 13.46
CA ILE A 68 2.04 -6.96 13.32
C ILE A 68 2.47 -5.73 14.12
N SER A 69 2.87 -5.90 15.39
CA SER A 69 3.29 -4.78 16.26
C SER A 69 4.47 -4.03 15.68
N PHE A 70 5.49 -4.74 15.20
CA PHE A 70 6.66 -4.13 14.58
C PHE A 70 6.29 -3.42 13.28
N GLY A 71 5.50 -4.05 12.41
CA GLY A 71 5.06 -3.46 11.15
C GLY A 71 4.25 -2.17 11.34
N VAL A 72 3.29 -2.19 12.26
CA VAL A 72 2.48 -1.01 12.60
C VAL A 72 3.35 0.10 13.20
N LEU A 73 4.22 -0.22 14.15
CA LEU A 73 5.13 0.75 14.76
C LEU A 73 6.07 1.37 13.71
N TRP A 74 6.62 0.55 12.82
CA TRP A 74 7.48 1.02 11.73
C TRP A 74 6.73 1.99 10.81
N LEU A 75 5.59 1.57 10.26
CA LEU A 75 4.85 2.36 9.28
C LEU A 75 4.24 3.64 9.87
N LEU A 76 3.68 3.57 11.09
CA LEU A 76 2.99 4.72 11.67
C LEU A 76 3.91 5.66 12.44
N ILE A 77 4.97 5.16 13.07
CA ILE A 77 5.82 5.96 13.92
C ILE A 77 7.17 6.23 13.25
N VAL A 78 7.91 5.16 12.89
CA VAL A 78 9.29 5.33 12.43
C VAL A 78 9.34 6.08 11.09
N GLU A 79 8.56 5.66 10.09
CA GLU A 79 8.54 6.33 8.79
C GLU A 79 8.08 7.80 8.90
N ASN A 80 7.02 8.07 9.64
CA ASN A 80 6.54 9.44 9.82
C ASN A 80 7.55 10.32 10.55
N LEU A 81 8.28 9.77 11.53
CA LEU A 81 9.33 10.49 12.24
C LEU A 81 10.52 10.79 11.30
N LEU A 82 10.94 9.81 10.50
CA LEU A 82 12.02 9.98 9.53
C LEU A 82 11.68 11.05 8.48
N ILE A 83 10.46 11.04 7.97
CA ILE A 83 9.96 12.05 7.02
C ILE A 83 9.92 13.44 7.68
N ALA A 84 9.49 13.52 8.95
CA ALA A 84 9.44 14.78 9.70
C ALA A 84 10.83 15.38 9.92
N VAL A 85 11.86 14.55 10.12
CA VAL A 85 13.25 14.99 10.27
C VAL A 85 13.84 15.42 8.92
N LYS A 86 13.57 14.67 7.87
CA LYS A 86 14.08 14.97 6.53
C LYS A 86 13.12 14.46 5.45
N ASN A 87 12.38 15.36 4.83
CA ASN A 87 11.40 15.06 3.76
C ASN A 87 11.97 14.21 2.61
N SER A 88 13.24 14.41 2.25
CA SER A 88 13.86 13.67 1.14
C SER A 88 13.99 12.15 1.40
N TRP A 89 13.86 11.69 2.64
CA TRP A 89 13.89 10.26 2.97
C TRP A 89 12.60 9.54 2.58
N GLU A 90 11.50 10.25 2.42
CA GLU A 90 10.23 9.70 1.93
C GLU A 90 10.41 8.85 0.67
N LYS A 91 11.27 9.30 -0.25
CA LYS A 91 11.58 8.62 -1.52
C LYS A 91 12.24 7.24 -1.37
N TRP A 92 12.66 6.87 -0.17
CA TRP A 92 13.36 5.61 0.11
C TRP A 92 12.62 4.70 1.09
N LEU A 93 11.55 5.19 1.72
CA LEU A 93 10.82 4.42 2.72
C LEU A 93 9.79 3.49 2.07
N PRO A 94 9.77 2.18 2.42
CA PRO A 94 8.90 1.20 1.77
C PRO A 94 7.41 1.51 1.94
N GLY A 95 6.98 1.96 3.11
CA GLY A 95 5.59 2.31 3.35
C GLY A 95 5.15 3.54 2.56
N ALA A 96 6.00 4.56 2.47
CA ALA A 96 5.74 5.75 1.67
C ALA A 96 5.61 5.41 0.17
N GLN A 97 6.47 4.54 -0.36
CA GLN A 97 6.39 4.08 -1.74
C GLN A 97 5.10 3.31 -2.03
N LEU A 98 4.75 2.35 -1.18
CA LEU A 98 3.51 1.57 -1.35
C LEU A 98 2.26 2.44 -1.19
N ASN A 99 2.29 3.44 -0.32
CA ASN A 99 1.21 4.42 -0.21
C ASN A 99 1.09 5.29 -1.46
N ALA A 100 2.22 5.75 -2.03
CA ALA A 100 2.24 6.49 -3.28
C ALA A 100 1.67 5.67 -4.45
N ILE A 101 1.95 4.36 -4.52
CA ILE A 101 1.33 3.47 -5.49
C ILE A 101 -0.19 3.44 -5.30
N ALA A 102 -0.68 3.28 -4.07
CA ALA A 102 -2.11 3.20 -3.78
C ALA A 102 -2.86 4.48 -4.20
N THR A 103 -2.25 5.64 -4.00
CA THR A 103 -2.84 6.96 -4.30
C THR A 103 -2.63 7.42 -5.74
N GLY A 104 -1.83 6.70 -6.54
CA GLY A 104 -1.49 7.10 -7.91
C GLY A 104 -0.34 8.10 -8.02
N GLY A 105 0.41 8.29 -6.93
CA GLY A 105 1.51 9.26 -6.86
C GLY A 105 1.04 10.70 -6.63
N GLY A 106 1.99 11.63 -6.60
CA GLY A 106 1.73 13.05 -6.45
C GLY A 106 2.01 13.61 -5.05
N PRO A 107 1.84 14.91 -4.87
CA PRO A 107 2.17 15.58 -3.61
C PRO A 107 1.27 15.12 -2.48
N THR A 108 1.86 14.73 -1.37
CA THR A 108 1.17 14.36 -0.14
C THR A 108 1.45 15.40 0.94
N GLY A 109 0.51 16.31 1.12
CA GLY A 109 0.45 17.25 2.24
C GLY A 109 1.70 18.10 2.51
N ARG A 110 2.80 17.51 2.97
CA ARG A 110 4.03 18.19 3.40
C ARG A 110 5.23 17.98 2.47
N SER A 111 5.14 17.07 1.52
CA SER A 111 6.23 16.70 0.62
C SER A 111 5.90 17.02 -0.83
N GLU A 112 6.94 17.16 -1.65
CA GLU A 112 6.82 17.27 -3.11
C GLU A 112 6.13 16.06 -3.74
N GLY A 113 5.97 14.99 -2.94
CA GLY A 113 5.36 13.74 -3.33
C GLY A 113 6.34 12.79 -4.02
N ILE A 114 5.85 11.58 -4.25
CA ILE A 114 6.57 10.53 -4.97
C ILE A 114 5.89 10.35 -6.31
N GLU A 115 6.65 10.42 -7.39
CA GLU A 115 6.12 10.12 -8.72
C GLU A 115 5.72 8.65 -8.81
N PHE A 116 4.58 8.36 -9.44
CA PHE A 116 4.04 7.01 -9.53
C PHE A 116 5.02 6.00 -10.15
N SER A 117 5.75 6.42 -11.19
CA SER A 117 6.78 5.61 -11.84
C SER A 117 7.93 5.24 -10.88
N GLN A 118 8.38 6.21 -10.07
CA GLN A 118 9.40 6.00 -9.05
C GLN A 118 8.88 5.06 -7.94
N ALA A 119 7.64 5.28 -7.51
CA ALA A 119 7.01 4.43 -6.51
C ALA A 119 6.91 2.97 -6.95
N LEU A 120 6.53 2.73 -8.21
CA LEU A 120 6.48 1.37 -8.79
C LEU A 120 7.85 0.72 -8.85
N LEU A 121 8.90 1.46 -9.28
CA LEU A 121 10.25 0.91 -9.36
C LEU A 121 10.80 0.58 -7.97
N VAL A 122 10.80 1.54 -7.06
CA VAL A 122 11.38 1.36 -5.72
C VAL A 122 10.53 0.37 -4.90
N GLY A 123 9.21 0.52 -4.90
CA GLY A 123 8.28 -0.40 -4.25
C GLY A 123 8.40 -1.82 -4.81
N GLY A 124 8.51 -1.97 -6.14
CA GLY A 124 8.75 -3.24 -6.81
C GLY A 124 10.07 -3.91 -6.39
N ILE A 125 11.15 -3.14 -6.23
CA ILE A 125 12.42 -3.64 -5.71
C ILE A 125 12.26 -4.16 -4.28
N TYR A 126 11.57 -3.43 -3.40
CA TYR A 126 11.31 -3.89 -2.03
C TYR A 126 10.50 -5.19 -2.00
N VAL A 127 9.47 -5.30 -2.84
CA VAL A 127 8.66 -6.52 -2.97
C VAL A 127 9.49 -7.68 -3.49
N ALA A 128 10.33 -7.48 -4.50
CA ALA A 128 11.19 -8.50 -5.06
C ALA A 128 12.24 -9.02 -4.04
N ILE A 129 12.89 -8.09 -3.32
CA ILE A 129 13.81 -8.45 -2.23
C ILE A 129 13.06 -9.21 -1.14
N GLY A 130 11.91 -8.69 -0.71
CA GLY A 130 11.08 -9.31 0.32
C GLY A 130 10.63 -10.71 -0.07
N ALA A 131 10.13 -10.92 -1.30
CA ALA A 131 9.73 -12.21 -1.81
C ALA A 131 10.91 -13.21 -1.87
N THR A 132 12.09 -12.75 -2.28
CA THR A 132 13.31 -13.57 -2.32
C THR A 132 13.71 -14.00 -0.90
N VAL A 133 13.74 -13.07 0.04
CA VAL A 133 14.05 -13.36 1.46
C VAL A 133 13.03 -14.33 2.05
N ALA A 134 11.73 -14.09 1.82
CA ALA A 134 10.68 -14.98 2.30
C ALA A 134 10.83 -16.40 1.74
N SER A 135 11.07 -16.54 0.43
CA SER A 135 11.27 -17.83 -0.22
C SER A 135 12.48 -18.58 0.35
N PHE A 136 13.59 -17.87 0.54
CA PHE A 136 14.81 -18.45 1.11
C PHE A 136 14.62 -18.92 2.55
N LEU A 137 13.94 -18.13 3.38
CA LEU A 137 13.64 -18.49 4.75
C LEU A 137 12.67 -19.68 4.83
N PHE A 138 11.70 -19.74 3.92
CA PHE A 138 10.74 -20.83 3.86
C PHE A 138 11.43 -22.16 3.53
N VAL A 139 12.23 -22.18 2.45
CA VAL A 139 12.98 -23.39 2.03
C VAL A 139 13.93 -23.90 3.13
N ARG A 140 14.62 -22.99 3.84
CA ARG A 140 15.50 -23.40 4.94
C ARG A 140 14.77 -24.01 6.13
N ARG A 141 13.51 -23.69 6.32
CA ARG A 141 12.69 -24.23 7.42
C ARG A 141 12.18 -25.65 7.12
N ASP A 142 11.77 -25.91 5.88
CA ASP A 142 11.26 -27.21 5.48
C ASP A 142 12.35 -28.31 5.42
N VAL A 143 13.61 -27.93 5.22
CA VAL A 143 14.74 -28.88 5.14
C VAL A 143 15.31 -29.24 6.54
N ALA A 144 14.88 -28.55 7.60
CA ALA A 144 15.37 -28.76 8.97
C ALA A 144 14.47 -29.70 9.81
N ASN A 145 13.43 -30.28 9.23
CA ASN A 145 12.60 -31.37 9.76
C ASN A 145 12.83 -32.62 8.94
#